data_70f3d22a35ad0a886c7df299477c91af
#
_entry.id   70f3d22a35ad0a886c7df299477c91af
#
_cell.length_a   1.000
_cell.length_b   1.000
_cell.length_c   1.000
_cell.angle_alpha   90.00
_cell.angle_beta   90.00
_cell.angle_gamma   90.00
#
_symmetry.space_group_name_H-M   'P 1'
#
loop_
_entity.id
_entity.type
_entity.pdbx_description
1 polymer ?
#
loop_
_entity_poly.entity_id
_entity_poly.type
_entity_poly.pdbx_seq_one_letter_code
_entity_poly.pdbx_strand_id
1 'polypeptide(L)'
;MQAHRQKLIRLTTVDISLYNLLVGQLKFLNQYYEVVGVSADTGVLHDLAKREGIRVINVSMEREIRPFADVKSLWCLMKLFKKERPYILHANTPKGSLLAMIAGKVVGVPRRI
;
A
#
# COMPACT_ATOMS: atom_id res chain seq x y z
N MET A 1 25.60 2.37 -10.87
CA MET A 1 24.20 2.17 -11.29
C MET A 1 23.47 1.30 -10.29
N GLN A 2 22.33 1.73 -9.87
CA GLN A 2 21.54 0.93 -8.95
C GLN A 2 20.98 -0.29 -9.62
N ALA A 3 21.08 -1.42 -8.95
CA ALA A 3 20.38 -2.60 -9.39
C ALA A 3 18.88 -2.34 -9.40
N HIS A 4 18.18 -2.97 -10.32
CA HIS A 4 16.74 -2.85 -10.42
C HIS A 4 16.09 -3.50 -9.20
N ARG A 5 15.58 -2.68 -8.29
CA ARG A 5 14.93 -3.20 -7.08
C ARG A 5 13.49 -3.59 -7.36
N GLN A 6 13.07 -4.68 -6.77
CA GLN A 6 11.68 -5.10 -6.85
C GLN A 6 10.81 -4.18 -5.99
N LYS A 7 9.59 -3.95 -6.45
CA LYS A 7 8.67 -3.04 -5.78
C LYS A 7 7.86 -3.76 -4.72
N LEU A 8 7.79 -3.17 -3.54
CA LEU A 8 7.01 -3.68 -2.43
C LEU A 8 5.98 -2.63 -2.03
N ILE A 9 4.71 -3.00 -2.06
CA ILE A 9 3.63 -2.12 -1.59
C ILE A 9 3.24 -2.52 -0.17
N ARG A 10 3.30 -1.56 0.76
CA ARG A 10 2.75 -1.70 2.11
C ARG A 10 1.44 -0.93 2.14
N LEU A 11 0.37 -1.63 2.47
CA LEU A 11 -0.97 -1.09 2.37
C LEU A 11 -1.71 -1.18 3.71
N THR A 12 -2.32 -0.07 4.11
CA THR A 12 -3.25 -0.03 5.23
C THR A 12 -4.47 0.78 4.80
N THR A 13 -5.56 0.67 5.56
CA THR A 13 -6.78 1.41 5.25
C THR A 13 -6.56 2.91 5.44
N VAL A 14 -5.88 3.31 6.52
CA VAL A 14 -5.60 4.70 6.83
C VAL A 14 -4.11 4.91 7.09
N ASP A 15 -3.63 6.12 6.81
CA ASP A 15 -2.22 6.51 6.93
C ASP A 15 -1.70 6.44 8.35
N ILE A 16 -2.55 6.71 9.35
CA ILE A 16 -2.16 6.65 10.76
C ILE A 16 -1.63 5.25 11.12
N SER A 17 -2.21 4.20 10.55
CA SER A 17 -1.72 2.84 10.78
C SER A 17 -0.29 2.65 10.28
N LEU A 18 0.03 3.16 9.10
CA LEU A 18 1.40 3.14 8.60
C LEU A 18 2.31 4.00 9.46
N TYR A 19 1.83 5.17 9.84
CA TYR A 19 2.62 6.15 10.58
C TYR A 19 3.01 5.65 11.97
N ASN A 20 2.06 5.07 12.70
CA ASN A 20 2.27 4.67 14.08
C ASN A 20 2.82 3.26 14.26
N LEU A 21 2.38 2.31 13.43
CA LEU A 21 2.75 0.91 13.62
C LEU A 21 4.07 0.52 12.97
N LEU A 22 4.51 1.27 11.96
CA LEU A 22 5.65 0.87 11.15
C LEU A 22 6.82 1.87 11.24
N VAL A 23 7.03 2.44 12.42
CA VAL A 23 8.12 3.42 12.63
C VAL A 23 9.47 2.80 12.27
N GLY A 24 10.14 3.39 11.29
CA GLY A 24 11.45 2.95 10.84
C GLY A 24 11.45 1.69 9.98
N GLN A 25 10.37 0.92 9.97
CA GLN A 25 10.31 -0.35 9.24
C GLN A 25 10.29 -0.14 7.73
N LEU A 26 9.53 0.85 7.26
CA LEU A 26 9.46 1.16 5.84
C LEU A 26 10.79 1.69 5.32
N LYS A 27 11.45 2.53 6.10
CA LYS A 27 12.78 3.05 5.76
C LYS A 27 13.79 1.91 5.66
N PHE A 28 13.73 0.96 6.60
CA PHE A 28 14.61 -0.20 6.58
C PHE A 28 14.37 -1.05 5.32
N LEU A 29 13.11 -1.35 5.01
CA LEU A 29 12.77 -2.14 3.84
C LEU A 29 13.15 -1.44 2.53
N ASN A 30 13.11 -0.11 2.51
CA ASN A 30 13.44 0.66 1.32
C ASN A 30 14.91 0.51 0.91
N GLN A 31 15.76 -0.03 1.77
CA GLN A 31 17.13 -0.36 1.42
C GLN A 31 17.21 -1.55 0.45
N TYR A 32 16.23 -2.44 0.50
CA TYR A 32 16.23 -3.68 -0.27
C TYR A 32 15.20 -3.71 -1.39
N TYR A 33 14.11 -2.99 -1.21
CA TYR A 33 13.01 -2.92 -2.16
C TYR A 33 12.68 -1.47 -2.46
N GLU A 34 11.98 -1.24 -3.56
CA GLU A 34 11.37 0.07 -3.78
C GLU A 34 10.03 0.06 -3.06
N VAL A 35 9.98 0.66 -1.87
CA VAL A 35 8.79 0.64 -1.02
C VAL A 35 7.83 1.75 -1.41
N VAL A 36 6.56 1.39 -1.55
CA VAL A 36 5.48 2.35 -1.80
C VAL A 36 4.42 2.15 -0.72
N GLY A 37 4.12 3.20 0.04
CA GLY A 37 3.06 3.18 1.03
C GLY A 37 1.73 3.54 0.40
N VAL A 38 0.70 2.74 0.62
CA VAL A 38 -0.64 2.97 0.08
C VAL A 38 -1.65 3.01 1.22
N SER A 39 -2.42 4.07 1.30
CA SER A 39 -3.48 4.21 2.30
C SER A 39 -4.37 5.39 1.93
N ALA A 40 -5.51 5.51 2.63
CA ALA A 40 -6.27 6.74 2.61
C ALA A 40 -5.49 7.79 3.41
N ASP A 41 -5.54 9.04 2.97
CA ASP A 41 -4.82 10.14 3.60
C ASP A 41 -5.72 10.88 4.58
N THR A 42 -5.35 10.86 5.86
CA THR A 42 -6.06 11.61 6.91
C THR A 42 -5.22 12.77 7.46
N GLY A 43 -4.11 13.09 6.76
CA GLY A 43 -3.28 14.24 7.11
C GLY A 43 -1.83 13.90 7.45
N VAL A 44 -1.49 12.62 7.64
CA VAL A 44 -0.11 12.23 8.01
C VAL A 44 0.63 11.45 6.93
N LEU A 45 -0.02 11.18 5.80
CA LEU A 45 0.59 10.38 4.73
C LEU A 45 1.86 11.06 4.19
N HIS A 46 1.80 12.37 4.01
CA HIS A 46 2.95 13.14 3.54
C HIS A 46 4.10 13.15 4.55
N ASP A 47 3.76 13.28 5.83
CA ASP A 47 4.77 13.23 6.90
C ASP A 47 5.41 11.86 6.98
N LEU A 48 4.62 10.79 6.77
CA LEU A 48 5.14 9.44 6.69
C LEU A 48 6.16 9.32 5.55
N ALA A 49 5.82 9.85 4.38
CA ALA A 49 6.73 9.80 3.23
C ALA A 49 8.07 10.46 3.53
N LYS A 50 8.04 11.61 4.19
CA LYS A 50 9.26 12.32 4.57
C LYS A 50 10.05 11.56 5.62
N ARG A 51 9.38 11.04 6.65
CA ARG A 51 10.06 10.35 7.74
C ARG A 51 10.73 9.07 7.27
N GLU A 52 10.04 8.28 6.45
CA GLU A 52 10.56 6.98 6.00
C GLU A 52 11.35 7.07 4.70
N GLY A 53 11.27 8.19 4.01
CA GLY A 53 11.97 8.36 2.73
C GLY A 53 11.40 7.49 1.62
N ILE A 54 10.10 7.28 1.62
CA ILE A 54 9.43 6.43 0.63
C ILE A 54 8.39 7.21 -0.16
N ARG A 55 7.99 6.64 -1.28
CA ARG A 55 6.88 7.15 -2.06
C ARG A 55 5.57 6.69 -1.44
N VAL A 56 4.54 7.53 -1.48
CA VAL A 56 3.22 7.20 -0.95
C VAL A 56 2.15 7.51 -1.99
N ILE A 57 1.07 6.76 -1.94
CA ILE A 57 -0.06 6.94 -2.85
C ILE A 57 -1.34 6.92 -2.02
N ASN A 58 -2.20 7.91 -2.26
CA ASN A 58 -3.49 8.02 -1.59
C ASN A 58 -4.53 7.23 -2.37
N VAL A 59 -5.11 6.22 -1.71
CA VAL A 59 -6.27 5.49 -2.23
C VAL A 59 -7.34 5.54 -1.17
N SER A 60 -8.50 6.09 -1.49
CA SER A 60 -9.61 6.18 -0.55
C SER A 60 -10.11 4.80 -0.18
N MET A 61 -10.08 4.52 1.12
CA MET A 61 -10.61 3.27 1.69
C MET A 61 -11.29 3.60 3.00
N GLU A 62 -12.35 2.88 3.32
CA GLU A 62 -13.05 3.06 4.57
C GLU A 62 -12.90 1.82 5.45
N ARG A 63 -12.86 2.01 6.77
CA ARG A 63 -12.75 0.89 7.72
C ARG A 63 -14.03 0.06 7.77
N GLU A 64 -15.17 0.72 7.59
CA GLU A 64 -16.47 0.06 7.61
C GLU A 64 -16.78 -0.55 6.26
N ILE A 65 -17.65 -1.55 6.24
CA ILE A 65 -18.11 -2.17 5.00
C ILE A 65 -19.05 -1.19 4.29
N ARG A 66 -18.65 -0.74 3.11
CA ARG A 66 -19.42 0.16 2.26
C ARG A 66 -19.41 -0.38 0.84
N PRO A 67 -20.42 -1.14 0.42
CA PRO A 67 -20.37 -1.90 -0.84
C PRO A 67 -19.96 -1.07 -2.06
N PHE A 68 -20.56 0.10 -2.25
CA PHE A 68 -20.24 0.91 -3.43
C PHE A 68 -18.86 1.55 -3.32
N ALA A 69 -18.52 2.10 -2.15
CA ALA A 69 -17.19 2.67 -1.93
C ALA A 69 -16.11 1.60 -2.00
N ASP A 70 -16.40 0.40 -1.53
CA ASP A 70 -15.45 -0.71 -1.56
C ASP A 70 -15.17 -1.17 -3.00
N VAL A 71 -16.20 -1.22 -3.85
CA VAL A 71 -16.02 -1.55 -5.27
C VAL A 71 -15.12 -0.50 -5.93
N LYS A 72 -15.35 0.78 -5.62
CA LYS A 72 -14.52 1.86 -6.15
C LYS A 72 -13.08 1.74 -5.66
N SER A 73 -12.90 1.46 -4.38
CA SER A 73 -11.55 1.27 -3.80
C SER A 73 -10.85 0.09 -4.45
N LEU A 74 -11.55 -1.02 -4.63
CA LEU A 74 -11.01 -2.20 -5.28
C LEU A 74 -10.56 -1.90 -6.71
N TRP A 75 -11.38 -1.17 -7.45
CA TRP A 75 -11.05 -0.75 -8.81
C TRP A 75 -9.78 0.10 -8.84
N CYS A 76 -9.69 1.07 -7.92
CA CYS A 76 -8.51 1.94 -7.81
C CYS A 76 -7.25 1.13 -7.48
N LEU A 77 -7.37 0.16 -6.56
CA LEU A 77 -6.25 -0.71 -6.21
C LEU A 77 -5.81 -1.58 -7.38
N MET A 78 -6.77 -2.12 -8.14
CA MET A 78 -6.44 -2.92 -9.32
C MET A 78 -5.69 -2.10 -10.36
N LYS A 79 -6.15 -0.88 -10.61
CA LYS A 79 -5.46 0.04 -11.54
C LYS A 79 -4.06 0.38 -11.03
N LEU A 80 -3.95 0.65 -9.74
CA LEU A 80 -2.67 0.97 -9.11
C LEU A 80 -1.69 -0.18 -9.24
N PHE A 81 -2.11 -1.39 -8.89
CA PHE A 81 -1.24 -2.57 -8.94
C PHE A 81 -0.83 -2.90 -10.38
N LYS A 82 -1.72 -2.69 -11.33
CA LYS A 82 -1.42 -2.89 -12.73
C LYS A 82 -0.37 -1.88 -13.22
N LYS A 83 -0.46 -0.64 -12.76
CA LYS A 83 0.47 0.42 -13.11
C LYS A 83 1.83 0.23 -12.44
N GLU A 84 1.84 -0.05 -11.13
CA GLU A 84 3.07 -0.14 -10.35
C GLU A 84 3.78 -1.47 -10.48
N ARG A 85 3.06 -2.53 -10.80
CA ARG A 85 3.58 -3.90 -10.95
C ARG A 85 4.44 -4.32 -9.75
N PRO A 86 3.88 -4.31 -8.52
CA PRO A 86 4.67 -4.70 -7.35
C PRO A 86 4.97 -6.19 -7.38
N TYR A 87 6.15 -6.53 -6.87
CA TYR A 87 6.52 -7.92 -6.67
C TYR A 87 5.92 -8.46 -5.38
N ILE A 88 5.90 -7.63 -4.33
CA ILE A 88 5.38 -7.98 -3.01
C ILE A 88 4.28 -7.00 -2.63
N LEU A 89 3.16 -7.53 -2.15
CA LEU A 89 2.07 -6.76 -1.61
C LEU A 89 1.83 -7.21 -0.17
N HIS A 90 2.05 -6.31 0.78
CA HIS A 90 1.89 -6.59 2.20
C HIS A 90 0.85 -5.65 2.79
N ALA A 91 -0.29 -6.20 3.20
CA ALA A 91 -1.39 -5.43 3.75
C ALA A 91 -1.61 -5.79 5.22
N ASN A 92 -1.89 -4.79 6.06
CA ASN A 92 -1.90 -4.95 7.50
C ASN A 92 -3.28 -4.86 8.15
N THR A 93 -4.22 -4.13 7.56
CA THR A 93 -5.53 -3.92 8.18
C THR A 93 -6.55 -4.90 7.61
N PRO A 94 -7.57 -5.32 8.40
CA PRO A 94 -8.49 -6.37 7.94
C PRO A 94 -9.16 -6.06 6.60
N LYS A 95 -9.78 -4.89 6.47
CA LYS A 95 -10.45 -4.54 5.22
C LYS A 95 -9.47 -4.23 4.11
N GLY A 96 -8.41 -3.50 4.44
CA GLY A 96 -7.34 -3.21 3.48
C GLY A 96 -6.72 -4.49 2.95
N SER A 97 -6.49 -5.47 3.82
CA SER A 97 -5.97 -6.77 3.42
C SER A 97 -6.92 -7.49 2.48
N LEU A 98 -8.21 -7.50 2.78
CA LEU A 98 -9.20 -8.15 1.92
C LEU A 98 -9.19 -7.54 0.52
N LEU A 99 -9.32 -6.22 0.43
CA LEU A 99 -9.33 -5.52 -0.84
C LEU A 99 -8.02 -5.72 -1.60
N ALA A 100 -6.89 -5.63 -0.89
CA ALA A 100 -5.58 -5.78 -1.50
C ALA A 100 -5.34 -7.19 -2.04
N MET A 101 -5.77 -8.21 -1.28
CA MET A 101 -5.59 -9.60 -1.71
C MET A 101 -6.44 -9.91 -2.94
N ILE A 102 -7.67 -9.41 -2.99
CA ILE A 102 -8.53 -9.58 -4.17
C ILE A 102 -7.92 -8.87 -5.38
N ALA A 103 -7.56 -7.60 -5.22
CA ALA A 103 -6.97 -6.81 -6.31
C ALA A 103 -5.65 -7.43 -6.78
N GLY A 104 -4.81 -7.85 -5.84
CA GLY A 104 -3.52 -8.45 -6.15
C GLY A 104 -3.66 -9.77 -6.90
N LYS A 105 -4.65 -10.58 -6.53
CA LYS A 105 -4.91 -11.84 -7.22
C LYS A 105 -5.38 -11.61 -8.64
N VAL A 106 -6.31 -10.67 -8.84
CA VAL A 106 -6.84 -10.35 -10.16
C VAL A 106 -5.75 -9.81 -11.08
N VAL A 107 -4.90 -8.93 -10.56
CA VAL A 107 -3.82 -8.32 -11.35
C VAL A 107 -2.61 -9.25 -11.50
N GLY A 108 -2.44 -10.21 -10.60
CA GLY A 108 -1.35 -11.19 -10.68
C GLY A 108 -0.08 -10.77 -9.94
N VAL A 109 -0.23 -10.12 -8.78
CA VAL A 109 0.93 -9.79 -7.93
C VAL A 109 1.54 -11.09 -7.41
N PRO A 110 2.84 -11.34 -7.61
CA PRO A 110 3.47 -12.63 -7.28
C PRO A 110 3.43 -12.99 -5.79
N ARG A 111 3.70 -12.04 -4.91
CA ARG A 111 3.76 -12.28 -3.47
C ARG A 111 2.74 -11.41 -2.75
N ARG A 112 1.74 -12.06 -2.17
CA ARG A 112 0.68 -11.38 -1.41
C ARG A 112 0.74 -11.86 0.04
N ILE A 113 0.91 -10.91 0.94
CA ILE A 113 1.01 -11.21 2.38
C ILE A 113 -0.06 -10.49 3.17
#